data_df91fedf783179c3d01371c8509ec420
#
_entry.id   df91fedf783179c3d01371c8509ec420
#
_cell.length_a   1.000
_cell.length_b   1.000
_cell.length_c   1.000
_cell.angle_alpha   90.00
_cell.angle_beta   90.00
_cell.angle_gamma   90.00
#
_symmetry.space_group_name_H-M   'P 1'
#
loop_
_entity.id
_entity.type
_entity.pdbx_description
1 polymer ?
#
loop_
_entity_poly.entity_id
_entity_poly.type
_entity_poly.pdbx_seq_one_letter_code
_entity_poly.pdbx_strand_id
1 'polypeptide(L)'
;MKKRMKALAAVLALTAALTACGQSAASGSTAGAAGTSAANGSGLEDGVLTVAMECAYAPYNWTQADDSNGAVPIKDSTEYANGYDVMMGKKIAEALGVELEIVRSDWDSLIPAVQTGTVDAVIAGQSMTQQRMEQVDFSEPYFYASIVCVTKKDSPYASAKSIAELSGGTCTAQIATIWYDSCLPQIEGASIQTAAESAPAMLMALETDSVDFICTDMPTAQGAVAAYPDMMLLTFDEGNGFEVDEGEINIGISMRKGNTELKQKLDEVLSPMTEQDFNDLMAQAISVQPIASA
;
A
#
# COMPACT_ATOMS: atom_id res chain seq x y z
N MET A 1 30.06 30.13 -49.93
CA MET A 1 31.11 29.31 -50.55
C MET A 1 30.87 27.87 -50.10
N LYS A 2 30.23 27.00 -50.93
CA LYS A 2 30.80 25.95 -51.78
C LYS A 2 31.75 25.04 -50.99
N LYS A 3 31.47 23.72 -50.80
CA LYS A 3 31.35 22.56 -51.72
C LYS A 3 30.81 21.34 -50.85
N ARG A 4 29.82 20.55 -51.17
CA ARG A 4 29.72 19.41 -52.12
C ARG A 4 30.91 18.42 -52.03
N MET A 5 30.71 17.10 -51.72
CA MET A 5 30.24 16.04 -52.66
C MET A 5 30.34 14.64 -51.97
N LYS A 6 29.33 13.82 -52.10
CA LYS A 6 29.15 12.52 -52.82
C LYS A 6 29.82 11.29 -52.15
N ALA A 7 29.08 10.34 -51.64
CA ALA A 7 28.45 9.17 -52.28
C ALA A 7 29.44 8.11 -52.82
N LEU A 8 29.34 6.87 -52.28
CA LEU A 8 29.36 5.66 -53.14
C LEU A 8 28.78 4.44 -52.38
N ALA A 9 27.85 3.80 -53.04
CA ALA A 9 27.24 2.52 -52.65
C ALA A 9 28.12 1.37 -53.22
N ALA A 10 28.13 0.22 -52.55
CA ALA A 10 28.46 -1.03 -53.19
C ALA A 10 27.63 -2.17 -52.59
N VAL A 11 26.75 -2.69 -53.41
CA VAL A 11 26.01 -3.94 -53.27
C VAL A 11 26.92 -5.08 -53.71
N LEU A 12 26.93 -6.18 -52.93
CA LEU A 12 27.22 -7.50 -53.51
C LEU A 12 26.43 -8.57 -52.79
N ALA A 13 25.49 -9.17 -53.51
CA ALA A 13 24.81 -10.41 -53.21
C ALA A 13 25.64 -11.56 -53.75
N LEU A 14 25.69 -12.68 -53.01
CA LEU A 14 25.89 -13.99 -53.62
C LEU A 14 25.25 -15.10 -52.82
N THR A 15 24.62 -15.93 -53.55
CA THR A 15 23.66 -17.01 -53.34
C THR A 15 24.27 -18.34 -52.83
N ALA A 16 23.44 -19.06 -52.04
CA ALA A 16 23.08 -20.47 -52.07
C ALA A 16 24.15 -21.57 -52.07
N ALA A 17 23.96 -22.56 -51.22
CA ALA A 17 23.67 -23.97 -51.59
C ALA A 17 23.38 -24.86 -50.38
N LEU A 18 22.39 -25.72 -50.52
CA LEU A 18 21.94 -26.85 -49.68
C LEU A 18 23.01 -27.97 -49.62
N THR A 19 23.00 -28.72 -48.52
CA THR A 19 22.90 -30.20 -48.41
C THR A 19 23.16 -30.65 -46.97
N ALA A 20 22.19 -31.22 -46.30
CA ALA A 20 21.83 -32.62 -46.09
C ALA A 20 22.57 -33.36 -44.96
N CYS A 21 21.72 -33.82 -44.00
CA CYS A 21 21.79 -35.03 -43.18
C CYS A 21 23.06 -35.39 -42.37
N GLY A 22 22.84 -35.47 -41.03
CA GLY A 22 23.71 -36.22 -40.12
C GLY A 22 23.13 -36.21 -38.71
N GLN A 23 22.40 -37.28 -38.37
CA GLN A 23 21.90 -37.57 -37.03
C GLN A 23 23.05 -37.97 -36.11
N SER A 24 23.15 -37.31 -34.94
CA SER A 24 23.75 -37.93 -33.74
C SER A 24 23.31 -37.18 -32.48
N ALA A 25 22.75 -37.93 -31.57
CA ALA A 25 22.27 -37.51 -30.26
C ALA A 25 23.42 -37.11 -29.33
N ALA A 26 23.31 -36.00 -28.63
CA ALA A 26 23.98 -35.76 -27.35
C ALA A 26 23.27 -34.64 -26.59
N SER A 27 22.82 -34.98 -25.43
CA SER A 27 22.52 -34.19 -24.20
C SER A 27 22.40 -32.68 -24.34
N GLY A 28 21.17 -32.22 -24.41
CA GLY A 28 20.83 -30.83 -24.32
C GLY A 28 20.72 -30.40 -22.86
N SER A 29 21.52 -29.44 -22.46
CA SER A 29 21.28 -28.60 -21.30
C SER A 29 20.18 -27.63 -21.71
N THR A 30 18.96 -27.81 -21.21
CA THR A 30 17.86 -26.86 -21.36
C THR A 30 18.14 -25.67 -20.46
N ALA A 31 18.66 -24.59 -21.03
CA ALA A 31 18.46 -23.26 -20.48
C ALA A 31 16.95 -22.99 -20.51
N GLY A 32 16.34 -23.03 -19.33
CA GLY A 32 14.93 -22.67 -19.16
C GLY A 32 14.72 -21.24 -19.63
N ALA A 33 14.01 -21.08 -20.73
CA ALA A 33 13.35 -19.83 -21.05
C ALA A 33 12.39 -19.55 -19.88
N ALA A 34 12.57 -18.43 -19.21
CA ALA A 34 11.57 -17.87 -18.33
C ALA A 34 10.31 -17.61 -19.19
N GLY A 35 9.45 -18.59 -19.22
CA GLY A 35 8.11 -18.45 -19.81
C GLY A 35 7.33 -17.52 -18.91
N THR A 36 6.90 -16.38 -19.45
CA THR A 36 5.77 -15.64 -18.94
C THR A 36 4.55 -16.55 -19.04
N SER A 37 4.37 -17.39 -18.04
CA SER A 37 3.10 -18.06 -17.78
C SER A 37 2.17 -16.97 -17.25
N ALA A 38 1.21 -16.54 -18.05
CA ALA A 38 0.02 -15.91 -17.54
C ALA A 38 -0.69 -17.00 -16.72
N ALA A 39 -0.33 -17.10 -15.45
CA ALA A 39 -0.85 -18.11 -14.55
C ALA A 39 -2.30 -17.80 -14.26
N ASN A 40 -3.19 -18.71 -14.66
CA ASN A 40 -4.57 -18.79 -14.18
C ASN A 40 -4.63 -19.44 -12.79
N GLY A 41 -3.60 -19.33 -11.97
CA GLY A 41 -3.52 -19.86 -10.61
C GLY A 41 -3.58 -18.75 -9.56
N SER A 42 -3.78 -19.14 -8.30
CA SER A 42 -3.87 -18.21 -7.17
C SER A 42 -2.56 -17.46 -6.90
N GLY A 43 -1.42 -18.03 -7.30
CA GLY A 43 -0.07 -17.61 -6.91
C GLY A 43 0.47 -18.39 -5.71
N LEU A 44 -0.36 -19.21 -5.05
CA LEU A 44 -0.03 -19.93 -3.82
C LEU A 44 0.46 -21.37 -4.07
N GLU A 45 0.79 -21.71 -5.31
CA GLU A 45 1.18 -23.09 -5.71
C GLU A 45 2.55 -23.52 -5.13
N ASP A 46 3.37 -22.57 -4.72
CA ASP A 46 4.65 -22.79 -4.03
C ASP A 46 4.49 -22.94 -2.51
N GLY A 47 3.27 -22.75 -1.97
CA GLY A 47 2.97 -22.84 -0.55
C GLY A 47 3.30 -21.57 0.23
N VAL A 48 3.49 -20.44 -0.44
CA VAL A 48 3.81 -19.14 0.16
C VAL A 48 2.78 -18.10 -0.27
N LEU A 49 2.36 -17.24 0.65
CA LEU A 49 1.63 -15.99 0.37
C LEU A 49 2.63 -14.84 0.51
N THR A 50 3.08 -14.32 -0.62
CA THR A 50 4.02 -13.19 -0.66
C THR A 50 3.24 -11.87 -0.65
N VAL A 51 3.42 -11.06 0.40
CA VAL A 51 2.66 -9.83 0.65
C VAL A 51 3.58 -8.63 0.65
N ALA A 52 3.25 -7.60 -0.13
CA ALA A 52 3.91 -6.30 -0.03
C ALA A 52 3.18 -5.35 0.92
N MET A 53 3.95 -4.58 1.67
CA MET A 53 3.52 -3.47 2.52
C MET A 53 4.67 -2.48 2.72
N GLU A 54 4.38 -1.25 3.20
CA GLU A 54 5.42 -0.23 3.43
C GLU A 54 6.36 -0.59 4.58
N CYS A 55 5.87 -1.28 5.59
CA CYS A 55 6.53 -1.51 6.87
C CYS A 55 6.92 -0.19 7.58
N ALA A 56 6.18 0.88 7.31
CA ALA A 56 6.38 2.23 7.83
C ALA A 56 5.08 2.98 8.14
N TYR A 57 3.96 2.28 8.22
CA TYR A 57 2.61 2.84 8.34
C TYR A 57 1.89 2.30 9.58
N ALA A 58 2.34 2.70 10.78
CA ALA A 58 1.65 2.34 12.04
C ALA A 58 0.28 3.03 12.13
N PRO A 59 -0.79 2.36 12.66
CA PRO A 59 -0.79 1.01 13.26
C PRO A 59 -1.01 -0.13 12.26
N TYR A 60 -1.12 0.14 10.97
CA TYR A 60 -1.33 -0.89 9.95
C TYR A 60 -0.11 -1.80 9.80
N ASN A 61 1.05 -1.23 9.52
CA ASN A 61 2.28 -2.01 9.38
C ASN A 61 3.52 -1.14 9.73
N TRP A 62 4.46 -1.68 10.50
CA TRP A 62 5.70 -1.00 10.88
C TRP A 62 6.86 -1.98 10.96
N THR A 63 8.07 -1.43 11.00
CA THR A 63 9.31 -2.18 11.19
C THR A 63 9.71 -2.18 12.67
N GLN A 64 10.19 -3.33 13.15
CA GLN A 64 10.82 -3.50 14.46
C GLN A 64 12.06 -4.40 14.39
N ALA A 65 12.88 -4.38 15.46
CA ALA A 65 14.20 -5.03 15.47
C ALA A 65 14.16 -6.53 15.74
N ASP A 66 13.05 -7.04 16.31
CA ASP A 66 12.92 -8.42 16.77
C ASP A 66 11.52 -8.98 16.49
N ASP A 67 11.34 -10.28 16.80
CA ASP A 67 10.09 -11.01 16.62
C ASP A 67 9.04 -10.80 17.72
N SER A 68 9.26 -9.85 18.62
CA SER A 68 8.31 -9.57 19.71
C SER A 68 6.92 -9.25 19.17
N ASN A 69 5.90 -9.53 20.01
CA ASN A 69 4.49 -9.37 19.65
C ASN A 69 4.06 -10.12 18.38
N GLY A 70 4.82 -11.15 17.97
CA GLY A 70 4.52 -11.99 16.83
C GLY A 70 4.81 -11.35 15.49
N ALA A 71 5.78 -10.44 15.43
CA ALA A 71 6.29 -9.87 14.19
C ALA A 71 6.86 -10.93 13.25
N VAL A 72 6.81 -10.65 11.96
CA VAL A 72 7.24 -11.55 10.87
C VAL A 72 8.50 -11.00 10.24
N PRO A 73 9.52 -11.82 9.93
CA PRO A 73 10.70 -11.36 9.23
C PRO A 73 10.35 -10.67 7.91
N ILE A 74 11.01 -9.54 7.62
CA ILE A 74 10.93 -8.90 6.30
C ILE A 74 11.93 -9.59 5.38
N LYS A 75 11.48 -10.01 4.20
CA LYS A 75 12.32 -10.65 3.18
C LYS A 75 13.56 -9.80 2.88
N ASP A 76 14.71 -10.46 2.75
CA ASP A 76 16.02 -9.85 2.47
C ASP A 76 16.44 -8.76 3.47
N SER A 77 15.91 -8.81 4.71
CA SER A 77 16.21 -7.87 5.79
C SER A 77 16.54 -8.60 7.09
N THR A 78 17.17 -7.90 8.03
CA THR A 78 17.37 -8.37 9.41
C THR A 78 16.28 -7.85 10.35
N GLU A 79 15.30 -7.12 9.83
CA GLU A 79 14.22 -6.50 10.56
C GLU A 79 12.93 -7.31 10.41
N TYR A 80 11.95 -6.96 11.23
CA TYR A 80 10.65 -7.62 11.29
C TYR A 80 9.55 -6.62 11.02
N ALA A 81 8.47 -7.07 10.36
CA ALA A 81 7.23 -6.33 10.20
C ALA A 81 6.22 -6.72 11.27
N ASN A 82 5.49 -5.76 11.81
CA ASN A 82 4.35 -5.98 12.69
C ASN A 82 3.25 -4.95 12.39
N GLY A 83 2.07 -5.13 12.99
CA GLY A 83 0.91 -4.27 12.80
C GLY A 83 -0.33 -5.03 12.36
N TYR A 84 -1.41 -4.27 12.16
CA TYR A 84 -2.71 -4.80 11.77
C TYR A 84 -2.64 -5.66 10.50
N ASP A 85 -1.95 -5.16 9.46
CA ASP A 85 -1.80 -5.84 8.18
C ASP A 85 -1.03 -7.15 8.30
N VAL A 86 0.02 -7.16 9.15
CA VAL A 86 0.80 -8.38 9.43
C VAL A 86 -0.04 -9.39 10.21
N MET A 87 -0.83 -8.93 11.21
CA MET A 87 -1.73 -9.79 11.98
C MET A 87 -2.81 -10.40 11.07
N MET A 88 -3.36 -9.60 10.14
CA MET A 88 -4.33 -10.08 9.14
C MET A 88 -3.67 -11.05 8.16
N GLY A 89 -2.49 -10.73 7.63
CA GLY A 89 -1.73 -11.61 6.74
C GLY A 89 -1.45 -12.98 7.37
N LYS A 90 -1.10 -13.02 8.67
CA LYS A 90 -0.92 -14.27 9.43
C LYS A 90 -2.21 -15.09 9.52
N LYS A 91 -3.34 -14.45 9.85
CA LYS A 91 -4.65 -15.14 9.89
C LYS A 91 -5.01 -15.75 8.54
N ILE A 92 -4.76 -15.01 7.45
CA ILE A 92 -5.04 -15.47 6.09
C ILE A 92 -4.11 -16.63 5.74
N ALA A 93 -2.80 -16.52 5.94
CA ALA A 93 -1.83 -17.55 5.61
C ALA A 93 -2.10 -18.84 6.39
N GLU A 94 -2.43 -18.73 7.70
CA GLU A 94 -2.83 -19.87 8.54
C GLU A 94 -4.10 -20.55 8.00
N ALA A 95 -5.12 -19.78 7.65
CA ALA A 95 -6.39 -20.31 7.12
C ALA A 95 -6.21 -21.00 5.76
N LEU A 96 -5.30 -20.49 4.93
CA LEU A 96 -4.98 -21.06 3.62
C LEU A 96 -3.96 -22.21 3.69
N GLY A 97 -3.31 -22.43 4.85
CA GLY A 97 -2.29 -23.45 5.03
C GLY A 97 -0.99 -23.18 4.28
N VAL A 98 -0.62 -21.91 4.12
CA VAL A 98 0.60 -21.45 3.44
C VAL A 98 1.50 -20.65 4.39
N GLU A 99 2.77 -20.45 4.03
CA GLU A 99 3.68 -19.55 4.74
C GLU A 99 3.41 -18.10 4.35
N LEU A 100 3.60 -17.15 5.28
CA LEU A 100 3.54 -15.72 5.01
C LEU A 100 4.95 -15.17 4.79
N GLU A 101 5.19 -14.55 3.64
CA GLU A 101 6.40 -13.80 3.34
C GLU A 101 6.08 -12.31 3.18
N ILE A 102 6.76 -11.44 3.94
CA ILE A 102 6.58 -9.99 3.88
C ILE A 102 7.66 -9.34 3.04
N VAL A 103 7.26 -8.57 2.04
CA VAL A 103 8.14 -7.77 1.18
C VAL A 103 7.93 -6.29 1.47
N ARG A 104 8.97 -5.59 1.91
CA ARG A 104 8.92 -4.13 2.07
C ARG A 104 8.94 -3.46 0.70
N SER A 105 8.07 -2.48 0.50
CA SER A 105 7.97 -1.71 -0.74
C SER A 105 7.55 -0.27 -0.44
N ASP A 106 8.01 0.68 -1.23
CA ASP A 106 7.51 2.06 -1.13
C ASP A 106 6.04 2.11 -1.56
N TRP A 107 5.29 3.09 -1.02
CA TRP A 107 3.84 3.20 -1.22
C TRP A 107 3.41 3.18 -2.69
N ASP A 108 4.05 3.97 -3.53
CA ASP A 108 3.76 4.08 -4.96
C ASP A 108 4.20 2.86 -5.79
N SER A 109 5.00 1.98 -5.20
CA SER A 109 5.46 0.72 -5.80
C SER A 109 4.57 -0.49 -5.49
N LEU A 110 3.63 -0.38 -4.54
CA LEU A 110 2.76 -1.49 -4.10
C LEU A 110 1.88 -2.02 -5.25
N ILE A 111 1.13 -1.14 -5.93
CA ILE A 111 0.28 -1.54 -7.07
C ILE A 111 1.11 -2.12 -8.22
N PRO A 112 2.21 -1.50 -8.67
CA PRO A 112 3.13 -2.10 -9.64
C PRO A 112 3.65 -3.49 -9.25
N ALA A 113 3.99 -3.72 -7.98
CA ALA A 113 4.51 -5.02 -7.51
C ALA A 113 3.49 -6.15 -7.70
N VAL A 114 2.22 -5.93 -7.36
CA VAL A 114 1.18 -6.94 -7.55
C VAL A 114 0.78 -7.10 -9.01
N GLN A 115 0.79 -6.03 -9.81
CA GLN A 115 0.51 -6.09 -11.25
C GLN A 115 1.53 -6.94 -12.01
N THR A 116 2.81 -6.81 -11.65
CA THR A 116 3.90 -7.58 -12.28
C THR A 116 4.01 -9.01 -11.76
N GLY A 117 3.30 -9.35 -10.66
CA GLY A 117 3.39 -10.65 -10.02
C GLY A 117 4.69 -10.84 -9.23
N THR A 118 5.33 -9.74 -8.81
CA THR A 118 6.47 -9.77 -7.88
C THR A 118 6.02 -10.20 -6.49
N VAL A 119 4.77 -9.90 -6.14
CA VAL A 119 4.06 -10.38 -4.95
C VAL A 119 2.67 -10.88 -5.34
N ASP A 120 2.08 -11.71 -4.51
CA ASP A 120 0.73 -12.24 -4.71
C ASP A 120 -0.35 -11.22 -4.34
N ALA A 121 -0.12 -10.51 -3.24
CA ALA A 121 -1.06 -9.55 -2.69
C ALA A 121 -0.35 -8.32 -2.09
N VAL A 122 -1.13 -7.25 -1.91
CA VAL A 122 -0.78 -6.09 -1.08
C VAL A 122 -1.75 -6.03 0.09
N ILE A 123 -1.23 -6.04 1.31
CA ILE A 123 -1.96 -5.80 2.55
C ILE A 123 -1.27 -4.61 3.22
N ALA A 124 -1.79 -3.41 3.01
CA ALA A 124 -1.07 -2.17 3.34
C ALA A 124 -2.00 -0.99 3.66
N GLY A 125 -3.15 -1.25 4.30
CA GLY A 125 -4.10 -0.18 4.60
C GLY A 125 -4.65 0.54 3.37
N GLN A 126 -4.70 -0.11 2.20
CA GLN A 126 -5.11 0.52 0.94
C GLN A 126 -6.62 0.68 0.82
N SER A 127 -7.09 1.92 0.67
CA SER A 127 -8.48 2.22 0.33
C SER A 127 -8.85 1.65 -1.05
N MET A 128 -10.07 1.11 -1.16
CA MET A 128 -10.60 0.45 -2.36
C MET A 128 -11.16 1.48 -3.36
N THR A 129 -10.33 2.48 -3.76
CA THR A 129 -10.78 3.51 -4.67
C THR A 129 -11.11 2.97 -6.07
N GLN A 130 -12.04 3.59 -6.77
CA GLN A 130 -12.38 3.23 -8.14
C GLN A 130 -11.14 3.25 -9.05
N GLN A 131 -10.27 4.25 -8.88
CA GLN A 131 -9.03 4.36 -9.65
C GLN A 131 -8.10 3.15 -9.45
N ARG A 132 -7.99 2.63 -8.21
CA ARG A 132 -7.21 1.42 -7.92
C ARG A 132 -7.91 0.18 -8.45
N MET A 133 -9.24 0.07 -8.31
CA MET A 133 -10.02 -1.05 -8.83
C MET A 133 -9.98 -1.16 -10.36
N GLU A 134 -9.65 -0.11 -11.10
CA GLU A 134 -9.36 -0.21 -12.54
C GLU A 134 -8.05 -0.96 -12.81
N GLN A 135 -7.10 -0.92 -11.90
CA GLN A 135 -5.74 -1.44 -12.07
C GLN A 135 -5.52 -2.82 -11.45
N VAL A 136 -6.18 -3.10 -10.34
CA VAL A 136 -6.07 -4.34 -9.56
C VAL A 136 -7.45 -4.82 -9.13
N ASP A 137 -7.54 -6.07 -8.66
CA ASP A 137 -8.74 -6.55 -7.96
C ASP A 137 -8.52 -6.43 -6.45
N PHE A 138 -9.62 -6.32 -5.71
CA PHE A 138 -9.62 -6.28 -4.25
C PHE A 138 -10.43 -7.44 -3.67
N SER A 139 -10.06 -7.88 -2.48
CA SER A 139 -10.90 -8.74 -1.62
C SER A 139 -12.14 -7.98 -1.15
N GLU A 140 -13.03 -8.67 -0.42
CA GLU A 140 -13.94 -8.00 0.51
C GLU A 140 -13.12 -7.11 1.48
N PRO A 141 -13.73 -6.04 2.04
CA PRO A 141 -13.04 -5.19 3.01
C PRO A 141 -12.53 -6.00 4.21
N TYR A 142 -11.30 -5.70 4.65
CA TYR A 142 -10.76 -6.20 5.90
C TYR A 142 -10.66 -5.13 7.00
N PHE A 143 -11.04 -3.90 6.67
CA PHE A 143 -11.27 -2.81 7.62
C PHE A 143 -12.20 -1.75 7.03
N TYR A 144 -13.02 -1.14 7.90
CA TYR A 144 -13.92 -0.04 7.56
C TYR A 144 -13.38 1.24 8.17
N ALA A 145 -12.75 2.09 7.34
CA ALA A 145 -12.10 3.31 7.79
C ALA A 145 -13.08 4.50 7.83
N SER A 146 -12.70 5.52 8.59
CA SER A 146 -13.29 6.85 8.50
C SER A 146 -12.18 7.89 8.38
N ILE A 147 -12.46 9.00 7.69
CA ILE A 147 -11.48 10.05 7.43
C ILE A 147 -11.61 11.15 8.48
N VAL A 148 -10.47 11.55 9.02
CA VAL A 148 -10.38 12.51 10.12
C VAL A 148 -9.20 13.47 9.92
N CYS A 149 -9.11 14.51 10.75
CA CYS A 149 -7.94 15.36 10.85
C CYS A 149 -7.26 15.20 12.21
N VAL A 150 -5.96 15.40 12.23
CA VAL A 150 -5.14 15.51 13.44
C VAL A 150 -4.48 16.88 13.45
N THR A 151 -4.46 17.53 14.62
CA THR A 151 -3.79 18.80 14.87
C THR A 151 -3.06 18.76 16.21
N LYS A 152 -2.33 19.81 16.57
CA LYS A 152 -1.76 19.96 17.92
C LYS A 152 -2.76 20.55 18.90
N LYS A 153 -2.64 20.21 20.16
CA LYS A 153 -3.54 20.68 21.25
C LYS A 153 -3.51 22.20 21.45
N ASP A 154 -2.41 22.86 21.13
CA ASP A 154 -2.24 24.32 21.20
C ASP A 154 -2.50 25.04 19.87
N SER A 155 -2.87 24.30 18.83
CA SER A 155 -3.26 24.83 17.52
C SER A 155 -4.51 25.71 17.62
N PRO A 156 -4.62 26.79 16.83
CA PRO A 156 -5.86 27.57 16.72
C PRO A 156 -7.04 26.74 16.18
N TYR A 157 -6.77 25.59 15.57
CA TYR A 157 -7.75 24.66 15.01
C TYR A 157 -8.19 23.57 15.99
N ALA A 158 -7.62 23.47 17.18
CA ALA A 158 -7.87 22.40 18.16
C ALA A 158 -9.34 22.26 18.59
N SER A 159 -10.15 23.30 18.43
CA SER A 159 -11.59 23.29 18.76
C SER A 159 -12.51 23.15 17.54
N ALA A 160 -11.96 22.95 16.33
CA ALA A 160 -12.76 22.86 15.10
C ALA A 160 -13.78 21.71 15.16
N LYS A 161 -15.02 22.00 14.78
CA LYS A 161 -16.15 21.08 14.72
C LYS A 161 -16.65 20.83 13.30
N SER A 162 -16.03 21.47 12.34
CA SER A 162 -16.31 21.29 10.91
C SER A 162 -15.03 21.46 10.09
N ILE A 163 -15.02 20.89 8.88
CA ILE A 163 -13.92 21.14 7.93
C ILE A 163 -13.89 22.62 7.50
N ALA A 164 -15.02 23.33 7.54
CA ALA A 164 -15.08 24.75 7.22
C ALA A 164 -14.28 25.62 8.24
N GLU A 165 -14.20 25.19 9.51
CA GLU A 165 -13.42 25.89 10.54
C GLU A 165 -11.91 25.71 10.40
N LEU A 166 -11.46 24.84 9.48
CA LEU A 166 -10.04 24.64 9.13
C LEU A 166 -9.57 25.64 8.05
N SER A 167 -10.46 26.50 7.57
CA SER A 167 -10.16 27.52 6.58
C SER A 167 -8.99 28.42 7.03
N GLY A 168 -8.06 28.69 6.11
CA GLY A 168 -6.86 29.51 6.35
C GLY A 168 -5.69 28.75 6.91
N GLY A 169 -5.86 27.53 7.40
CA GLY A 169 -4.78 26.69 7.91
C GLY A 169 -3.94 26.06 6.80
N THR A 170 -2.73 25.69 7.16
CA THR A 170 -1.83 24.90 6.32
C THR A 170 -2.02 23.41 6.60
N CYS A 171 -2.04 22.59 5.55
CA CYS A 171 -2.30 21.17 5.71
C CYS A 171 -1.58 20.30 4.69
N THR A 172 -1.43 19.02 5.00
CA THR A 172 -0.94 17.99 4.09
C THR A 172 -1.58 16.64 4.40
N ALA A 173 -1.37 15.68 3.49
CA ALA A 173 -1.67 14.28 3.68
C ALA A 173 -0.68 13.44 2.87
N GLN A 174 -0.75 12.11 2.95
CA GLN A 174 0.12 11.23 2.18
C GLN A 174 -0.25 11.26 0.70
N ILE A 175 0.77 11.23 -0.16
CA ILE A 175 0.63 11.21 -1.62
C ILE A 175 -0.19 10.00 -2.11
N ALA A 176 -0.93 10.18 -3.21
CA ALA A 176 -1.74 9.13 -3.83
C ALA A 176 -2.76 8.48 -2.87
N THR A 177 -3.32 9.25 -1.95
CA THR A 177 -4.41 8.86 -1.06
C THR A 177 -5.64 9.73 -1.30
N ILE A 178 -6.83 9.19 -0.98
CA ILE A 178 -8.07 9.99 -0.99
C ILE A 178 -7.99 11.18 -0.03
N TRP A 179 -7.17 11.09 1.00
CA TRP A 179 -6.98 12.17 1.98
C TRP A 179 -6.44 13.42 1.32
N TYR A 180 -5.38 13.26 0.49
CA TYR A 180 -4.75 14.36 -0.22
C TYR A 180 -5.55 14.80 -1.45
N ASP A 181 -5.98 13.82 -2.27
CA ASP A 181 -6.55 14.10 -3.58
C ASP A 181 -8.03 14.51 -3.53
N SER A 182 -8.80 14.00 -2.55
CA SER A 182 -10.25 14.19 -2.47
C SER A 182 -10.72 14.94 -1.22
N CYS A 183 -10.08 14.72 -0.05
CA CYS A 183 -10.53 15.31 1.21
C CYS A 183 -9.98 16.72 1.44
N LEU A 184 -8.67 16.92 1.34
CA LEU A 184 -8.07 18.25 1.56
C LEU A 184 -8.66 19.34 0.66
N PRO A 185 -8.98 19.10 -0.64
CA PRO A 185 -9.62 20.12 -1.49
C PRO A 185 -11.01 20.58 -1.04
N GLN A 186 -11.68 19.81 -0.17
CA GLN A 186 -12.99 20.21 0.39
C GLN A 186 -12.87 21.29 1.49
N ILE A 187 -11.66 21.52 2.02
CA ILE A 187 -11.43 22.55 3.05
C ILE A 187 -11.22 23.89 2.35
N GLU A 188 -12.30 24.63 2.15
CA GLU A 188 -12.25 25.91 1.45
C GLU A 188 -11.33 26.90 2.16
N GLY A 189 -10.36 27.45 1.42
CA GLY A 189 -9.40 28.43 1.94
C GLY A 189 -8.21 27.85 2.70
N ALA A 190 -8.10 26.53 2.86
CA ALA A 190 -6.88 25.90 3.40
C ALA A 190 -5.71 25.99 2.41
N SER A 191 -4.51 26.10 2.94
CA SER A 191 -3.26 26.08 2.17
C SER A 191 -2.70 24.67 2.13
N ILE A 192 -3.02 23.90 1.08
CA ILE A 192 -2.56 22.53 0.90
C ILE A 192 -1.09 22.57 0.51
N GLN A 193 -0.22 21.98 1.34
CA GLN A 193 1.22 21.86 1.12
C GLN A 193 1.52 20.63 0.25
N THR A 194 2.78 20.48 -0.17
CA THR A 194 3.23 19.29 -0.90
C THR A 194 2.86 18.01 -0.14
N ALA A 195 2.33 17.02 -0.85
CA ALA A 195 1.98 15.73 -0.27
C ALA A 195 3.20 15.06 0.38
N ALA A 196 2.99 14.42 1.51
CA ALA A 196 4.02 13.65 2.19
C ALA A 196 4.22 12.29 1.50
N GLU A 197 5.46 11.83 1.38
CA GLU A 197 5.78 10.57 0.71
C GLU A 197 5.36 9.34 1.53
N SER A 198 5.20 9.49 2.86
CA SER A 198 4.80 8.41 3.77
C SER A 198 4.03 8.94 4.97
N ALA A 199 3.35 8.06 5.72
CA ALA A 199 2.65 8.43 6.95
C ALA A 199 3.60 9.02 8.02
N PRO A 200 4.81 8.48 8.29
CA PRO A 200 5.77 9.14 9.18
C PRO A 200 6.16 10.55 8.74
N ALA A 201 6.36 10.78 7.43
CA ALA A 201 6.69 12.10 6.91
C ALA A 201 5.52 13.09 7.11
N MET A 202 4.28 12.62 6.92
CA MET A 202 3.07 13.40 7.20
C MET A 202 2.96 13.78 8.68
N LEU A 203 3.15 12.83 9.60
CA LEU A 203 3.14 13.07 11.05
C LEU A 203 4.27 14.01 11.47
N MET A 204 5.47 13.86 10.91
CA MET A 204 6.60 14.75 11.16
C MET A 204 6.33 16.19 10.71
N ALA A 205 5.60 16.38 9.60
CA ALA A 205 5.22 17.72 9.14
C ALA A 205 4.33 18.45 10.18
N LEU A 206 3.42 17.71 10.84
CA LEU A 206 2.62 18.24 11.93
C LEU A 206 3.45 18.45 13.20
N GLU A 207 4.30 17.50 13.56
CA GLU A 207 5.16 17.57 14.75
C GLU A 207 6.10 18.78 14.74
N THR A 208 6.64 19.11 13.57
CA THR A 208 7.57 20.22 13.36
C THR A 208 6.92 21.56 13.03
N ASP A 209 5.59 21.67 13.18
CA ASP A 209 4.83 22.89 12.85
C ASP A 209 4.97 23.34 11.38
N SER A 210 5.30 22.41 10.47
CA SER A 210 5.33 22.68 9.03
C SER A 210 3.93 22.80 8.44
N VAL A 211 2.93 22.20 9.10
CA VAL A 211 1.51 22.31 8.83
C VAL A 211 0.73 22.43 10.13
N ASP A 212 -0.48 23.02 10.05
CA ASP A 212 -1.37 23.21 11.20
C ASP A 212 -2.20 21.94 11.49
N PHE A 213 -2.50 21.17 10.46
CA PHE A 213 -3.22 19.89 10.58
C PHE A 213 -2.91 18.96 9.42
N ILE A 214 -3.18 17.68 9.63
CA ILE A 214 -3.11 16.64 8.60
C ILE A 214 -4.46 15.95 8.45
N CYS A 215 -4.71 15.38 7.25
CA CYS A 215 -5.85 14.51 6.98
C CYS A 215 -5.38 13.06 6.85
N THR A 216 -6.07 12.14 7.53
CA THR A 216 -5.73 10.72 7.56
C THR A 216 -6.96 9.89 7.93
N ASP A 217 -6.81 8.58 8.08
CA ASP A 217 -7.85 7.72 8.62
C ASP A 217 -7.84 7.65 10.17
N MET A 218 -8.93 7.13 10.72
CA MET A 218 -9.11 7.03 12.17
C MET A 218 -8.05 6.17 12.86
N PRO A 219 -7.65 4.97 12.37
CA PRO A 219 -6.60 4.17 13.00
C PRO A 219 -5.25 4.91 13.07
N THR A 220 -4.83 5.54 11.98
CA THR A 220 -3.60 6.33 11.93
C THR A 220 -3.66 7.51 12.91
N ALA A 221 -4.80 8.21 12.96
CA ALA A 221 -5.00 9.30 13.92
C ALA A 221 -4.95 8.81 15.37
N GLN A 222 -5.58 7.69 15.69
CA GLN A 222 -5.51 7.07 17.02
C GLN A 222 -4.09 6.65 17.38
N GLY A 223 -3.37 6.04 16.44
CA GLY A 223 -1.95 5.71 16.59
C GLY A 223 -1.10 6.94 16.84
N ALA A 224 -1.33 8.01 16.08
CA ALA A 224 -0.62 9.28 16.22
C ALA A 224 -0.82 9.91 17.60
N VAL A 225 -2.06 10.04 18.08
CA VAL A 225 -2.32 10.65 19.41
C VAL A 225 -1.85 9.78 20.57
N ALA A 226 -1.69 8.47 20.36
CA ALA A 226 -1.06 7.58 21.33
C ALA A 226 0.47 7.76 21.40
N ALA A 227 1.09 8.00 20.24
CA ALA A 227 2.54 8.15 20.10
C ALA A 227 3.03 9.59 20.40
N TYR A 228 2.25 10.61 20.07
CA TYR A 228 2.57 12.03 20.19
C TYR A 228 1.61 12.72 21.16
N PRO A 229 2.01 12.97 22.42
CA PRO A 229 1.12 13.47 23.47
C PRO A 229 0.54 14.86 23.25
N ASP A 230 1.16 15.68 22.39
CA ASP A 230 0.71 17.02 22.02
C ASP A 230 -0.26 17.04 20.82
N MET A 231 -0.38 15.93 20.11
CA MET A 231 -1.37 15.79 19.04
C MET A 231 -2.76 15.50 19.58
N MET A 232 -3.77 15.82 18.80
CA MET A 232 -5.17 15.53 19.08
C MET A 232 -5.95 15.26 17.80
N LEU A 233 -6.92 14.37 17.93
CA LEU A 233 -7.92 14.08 16.91
C LEU A 233 -8.96 15.19 16.88
N LEU A 234 -9.26 15.69 15.68
CA LEU A 234 -10.42 16.56 15.45
C LEU A 234 -11.66 15.70 15.21
N THR A 235 -12.70 15.97 15.98
CA THR A 235 -14.01 15.33 15.84
C THR A 235 -14.99 16.33 15.29
N PHE A 236 -15.40 16.15 14.04
CA PHE A 236 -16.39 16.99 13.38
C PHE A 236 -17.81 16.57 13.78
N ASP A 237 -18.71 17.55 13.85
CA ASP A 237 -20.13 17.29 14.07
C ASP A 237 -20.73 16.55 12.85
N GLU A 238 -21.83 15.83 13.07
CA GLU A 238 -22.50 15.07 12.01
C GLU A 238 -22.84 15.96 10.81
N GLY A 239 -22.46 15.53 9.61
CA GLY A 239 -22.65 16.27 8.37
C GLY A 239 -21.69 17.44 8.14
N ASN A 240 -20.71 17.67 9.03
CA ASN A 240 -19.71 18.74 8.91
C ASN A 240 -18.29 18.24 8.61
N GLY A 241 -18.15 16.94 8.35
CA GLY A 241 -16.90 16.28 7.93
C GLY A 241 -16.72 16.28 6.42
N PHE A 242 -15.84 15.38 5.97
CA PHE A 242 -15.58 15.18 4.55
C PHE A 242 -16.72 14.41 3.88
N GLU A 243 -17.06 14.81 2.65
CA GLU A 243 -17.91 14.03 1.77
C GLU A 243 -17.05 13.00 1.00
N VAL A 244 -17.21 11.73 1.34
CA VAL A 244 -16.47 10.61 0.72
C VAL A 244 -17.44 9.48 0.43
N ASP A 245 -17.18 8.71 -0.63
CA ASP A 245 -17.89 7.46 -0.89
C ASP A 245 -17.42 6.40 0.13
N GLU A 246 -18.37 5.87 0.92
CA GLU A 246 -18.04 4.86 1.94
C GLU A 246 -17.36 3.62 1.32
N GLY A 247 -17.72 3.24 0.10
CA GLY A 247 -17.08 2.15 -0.62
C GLY A 247 -15.61 2.43 -0.94
N GLU A 248 -15.26 3.69 -1.19
CA GLU A 248 -13.89 4.08 -1.52
C GLU A 248 -12.98 4.26 -0.30
N ILE A 249 -13.52 4.41 0.90
CA ILE A 249 -12.70 4.50 2.12
C ILE A 249 -12.48 3.14 2.79
N ASN A 250 -13.25 2.11 2.42
CA ASN A 250 -13.02 0.75 2.89
C ASN A 250 -11.63 0.25 2.49
N ILE A 251 -11.01 -0.51 3.38
CA ILE A 251 -9.65 -1.04 3.19
C ILE A 251 -9.73 -2.48 2.70
N GLY A 252 -9.09 -2.77 1.58
CA GLY A 252 -9.10 -4.09 0.93
C GLY A 252 -7.69 -4.61 0.65
N ILE A 253 -7.59 -5.93 0.47
CA ILE A 253 -6.37 -6.60 0.03
C ILE A 253 -6.34 -6.57 -1.50
N SER A 254 -5.34 -5.90 -2.08
CA SER A 254 -5.24 -5.84 -3.54
C SER A 254 -4.41 -6.99 -4.10
N MET A 255 -4.83 -7.46 -5.28
CA MET A 255 -4.19 -8.54 -6.02
C MET A 255 -4.21 -8.24 -7.51
N ARG A 256 -3.42 -9.00 -8.29
CA ARG A 256 -3.38 -8.82 -9.73
C ARG A 256 -4.77 -8.95 -10.35
N LYS A 257 -5.07 -8.05 -11.28
CA LYS A 257 -6.33 -8.04 -12.02
C LYS A 257 -6.63 -9.38 -12.67
N GLY A 258 -7.83 -9.92 -12.41
CA GLY A 258 -8.28 -11.20 -12.92
C GLY A 258 -7.81 -12.43 -12.11
N ASN A 259 -7.14 -12.25 -10.98
CA ASN A 259 -6.80 -13.35 -10.06
C ASN A 259 -8.01 -13.72 -9.19
N THR A 260 -9.05 -14.27 -9.83
CA THR A 260 -10.31 -14.62 -9.17
C THR A 260 -10.17 -15.75 -8.16
N GLU A 261 -9.18 -16.63 -8.34
CA GLU A 261 -8.93 -17.73 -7.41
C GLU A 261 -8.38 -17.21 -6.08
N LEU A 262 -7.38 -16.32 -6.10
CA LEU A 262 -6.86 -15.70 -4.89
C LEU A 262 -7.94 -14.85 -4.22
N LYS A 263 -8.69 -14.05 -5.00
CA LYS A 263 -9.81 -13.26 -4.46
C LYS A 263 -10.79 -14.15 -3.69
N GLN A 264 -11.26 -15.25 -4.29
CA GLN A 264 -12.19 -16.14 -3.64
C GLN A 264 -11.62 -16.70 -2.33
N LYS A 265 -10.36 -17.14 -2.32
CA LYS A 265 -9.69 -17.66 -1.12
C LYS A 265 -9.60 -16.62 0.00
N LEU A 266 -9.27 -15.36 -0.34
CA LEU A 266 -9.23 -14.25 0.63
C LEU A 266 -10.63 -13.94 1.17
N ASP A 267 -11.63 -13.85 0.29
CA ASP A 267 -13.02 -13.56 0.68
C ASP A 267 -13.60 -14.67 1.57
N GLU A 268 -13.28 -15.95 1.33
CA GLU A 268 -13.67 -17.07 2.20
C GLU A 268 -13.11 -16.95 3.62
N VAL A 269 -11.93 -16.34 3.80
CA VAL A 269 -11.32 -16.08 5.11
C VAL A 269 -11.93 -14.84 5.77
N LEU A 270 -12.20 -13.78 4.98
CA LEU A 270 -12.68 -12.50 5.51
C LEU A 270 -14.19 -12.51 5.81
N SER A 271 -15.02 -13.16 4.96
CA SER A 271 -16.49 -13.14 5.07
C SER A 271 -17.06 -13.57 6.43
N PRO A 272 -16.48 -14.52 7.19
CA PRO A 272 -16.97 -14.86 8.52
C PRO A 272 -16.57 -13.86 9.60
N MET A 273 -15.64 -12.94 9.34
CA MET A 273 -15.18 -11.92 10.28
C MET A 273 -16.19 -10.77 10.35
N THR A 274 -16.40 -10.27 11.54
CA THR A 274 -17.28 -9.11 11.78
C THR A 274 -16.47 -7.82 11.87
N GLU A 275 -17.14 -6.68 11.74
CA GLU A 275 -16.51 -5.37 11.97
C GLU A 275 -15.88 -5.28 13.39
N GLN A 276 -16.49 -5.93 14.38
CA GLN A 276 -15.91 -5.99 15.73
C GLN A 276 -14.60 -6.77 15.75
N ASP A 277 -14.48 -7.88 15.00
CA ASP A 277 -13.23 -8.64 14.92
C ASP A 277 -12.12 -7.82 14.30
N PHE A 278 -12.44 -7.00 13.28
CA PHE A 278 -11.50 -6.07 12.67
C PHE A 278 -11.06 -4.98 13.66
N ASN A 279 -12.01 -4.38 14.37
CA ASN A 279 -11.73 -3.34 15.36
C ASN A 279 -10.91 -3.88 16.54
N ASP A 280 -11.18 -5.08 17.02
CA ASP A 280 -10.41 -5.71 18.10
C ASP A 280 -8.96 -5.98 17.66
N LEU A 281 -8.76 -6.44 16.43
CA LEU A 281 -7.43 -6.66 15.87
C LEU A 281 -6.66 -5.34 15.69
N MET A 282 -7.34 -4.27 15.26
CA MET A 282 -6.77 -2.94 15.15
C MET A 282 -6.38 -2.37 16.53
N ALA A 283 -7.25 -2.53 17.53
CA ALA A 283 -6.95 -2.13 18.90
C ALA A 283 -5.73 -2.87 19.46
N GLN A 284 -5.58 -4.16 19.13
CA GLN A 284 -4.38 -4.93 19.47
C GLN A 284 -3.14 -4.33 18.81
N ALA A 285 -3.19 -4.01 17.51
CA ALA A 285 -2.08 -3.39 16.78
C ALA A 285 -1.67 -2.06 17.43
N ILE A 286 -2.63 -1.16 17.70
CA ILE A 286 -2.39 0.12 18.37
C ILE A 286 -1.71 -0.08 19.73
N SER A 287 -2.12 -1.10 20.49
CA SER A 287 -1.58 -1.35 21.85
C SER A 287 -0.11 -1.77 21.87
N VAL A 288 0.41 -2.31 20.76
CA VAL A 288 1.79 -2.82 20.64
C VAL A 288 2.65 -2.03 19.67
N GLN A 289 2.08 -0.98 19.03
CA GLN A 289 2.87 -0.14 18.11
C GLN A 289 4.02 0.56 18.84
N PRO A 290 5.13 0.88 18.15
CA PRO A 290 6.21 1.66 18.72
C PRO A 290 5.71 3.04 19.14
N ILE A 291 5.92 3.42 20.41
CA ILE A 291 5.69 4.79 20.85
C ILE A 291 6.84 5.62 20.31
N ALA A 292 6.54 6.77 19.71
CA ALA A 292 7.58 7.70 19.27
C ALA A 292 8.50 8.02 20.45
N SER A 293 9.80 7.77 20.29
CA SER A 293 10.80 8.15 21.28
C SER A 293 10.87 9.68 21.29
N ALA A 294 10.52 10.28 22.42
CA ALA A 294 10.62 11.73 22.62
C ALA A 294 12.08 12.22 22.52
#